data_ff3592a4b93d1b31dd66ab09c1bff930
#
_entry.id   ff3592a4b93d1b31dd66ab09c1bff930
#
_cell.length_a   1.000
_cell.length_b   1.000
_cell.length_c   1.000
_cell.angle_alpha   90.00
_cell.angle_beta   90.00
_cell.angle_gamma   90.00
#
_symmetry.space_group_name_H-M   'P 1'
#
loop_
_entity.id
_entity.type
_entity.pdbx_description
1 polymer ?
#
loop_
_entity_poly.entity_id
_entity_poly.type
_entity_poly.pdbx_seq_one_letter_code
_entity_poly.pdbx_strand_id
1 'polypeptide(L)'
;MSRVKYNLVGNTFTHLTNGNKGYSVHGKEAKNLEWTSDNPFAEGTFYIDNTINDGINDGRKGPKYLWLLESKYIKQGLVESIIANRQLVEDTYETIFTHDQRLLSLGDKYKWVPAQGFWIKEPKVYEKSKMISMIASNKNMCEGHRLRLEWVEKIGDQVDLYGRGFNEIVDKEEGLCDYMFSVAIENGQYETYFTEKILD
;
A
#
# COMPACT_ATOMS: atom_id res chain seq x y z
N MET A 1 6.20 19.78 -19.52
CA MET A 1 6.24 18.43 -20.07
C MET A 1 4.89 17.77 -19.83
N SER A 2 4.34 17.05 -20.81
CA SER A 2 3.11 16.27 -20.60
C SER A 2 3.41 15.11 -19.65
N ARG A 3 2.50 14.84 -18.71
CA ARG A 3 2.61 13.67 -17.82
C ARG A 3 2.43 12.38 -18.62
N VAL A 4 3.16 11.37 -18.25
CA VAL A 4 2.97 10.02 -18.80
C VAL A 4 1.69 9.43 -18.21
N LYS A 5 0.84 8.84 -19.03
CA LYS A 5 -0.45 8.29 -18.60
C LYS A 5 -0.38 6.77 -18.52
N TYR A 6 -0.84 6.23 -17.39
CA TYR A 6 -1.03 4.80 -17.19
C TYR A 6 -2.44 4.52 -16.72
N ASN A 7 -3.03 3.44 -17.20
CA ASN A 7 -4.26 2.93 -16.63
C ASN A 7 -3.99 2.20 -15.32
N LEU A 8 -4.93 2.29 -14.41
CA LEU A 8 -4.88 1.63 -13.12
C LEU A 8 -6.17 0.83 -12.90
N VAL A 9 -6.04 -0.47 -12.69
CA VAL A 9 -7.12 -1.40 -12.41
C VAL A 9 -6.99 -1.92 -10.98
N GLY A 10 -8.02 -1.69 -10.16
CA GLY A 10 -8.07 -2.13 -8.77
C GLY A 10 -8.72 -1.10 -7.84
N ASN A 11 -9.44 -1.59 -6.85
CA ASN A 11 -10.21 -0.76 -5.91
C ASN A 11 -9.36 -0.10 -4.81
N THR A 12 -8.11 -0.48 -4.66
CA THR A 12 -7.23 -0.02 -3.58
C THR A 12 -6.94 1.49 -3.67
N PHE A 13 -7.12 2.08 -4.84
CA PHE A 13 -6.84 3.49 -5.11
C PHE A 13 -8.07 4.34 -5.43
N THR A 14 -9.26 3.95 -5.02
CA THR A 14 -10.48 4.74 -5.29
C THR A 14 -10.39 6.17 -4.73
N HIS A 15 -9.68 6.36 -3.64
CA HIS A 15 -9.37 7.68 -3.07
C HIS A 15 -8.27 8.44 -3.82
N LEU A 16 -7.45 7.76 -4.64
CA LEU A 16 -6.41 8.37 -5.47
C LEU A 16 -6.93 8.83 -6.83
N THR A 17 -8.09 8.35 -7.23
CA THR A 17 -8.66 8.60 -8.56
C THR A 17 -9.77 9.64 -8.55
N ASN A 18 -9.77 10.57 -7.62
CA ASN A 18 -10.76 11.64 -7.61
C ASN A 18 -10.63 12.46 -8.90
N GLY A 19 -11.44 12.09 -9.89
CA GLY A 19 -11.40 12.68 -11.23
C GLY A 19 -10.28 12.18 -12.15
N ASN A 20 -9.76 10.95 -11.94
CA ASN A 20 -8.74 10.30 -12.79
C ASN A 20 -7.38 10.98 -12.86
N LYS A 21 -6.96 11.71 -11.84
CA LYS A 21 -5.76 12.56 -11.91
C LYS A 21 -4.53 12.07 -11.14
N GLY A 22 -4.47 10.82 -10.68
CA GLY A 22 -3.27 10.28 -10.04
C GLY A 22 -2.78 11.10 -8.86
N TYR A 23 -3.66 11.34 -7.91
CA TYR A 23 -3.28 12.03 -6.68
C TYR A 23 -2.56 11.08 -5.73
N SER A 24 -1.59 11.62 -5.00
CA SER A 24 -1.14 10.98 -3.76
C SER A 24 -2.30 10.89 -2.76
N VAL A 25 -2.13 10.14 -1.69
CA VAL A 25 -3.08 10.04 -0.56
C VAL A 25 -3.55 11.41 -0.06
N HIS A 26 -2.74 12.45 -0.25
CA HIS A 26 -2.98 13.81 0.20
C HIS A 26 -3.53 14.75 -0.88
N GLY A 27 -4.02 14.20 -1.99
CA GLY A 27 -4.52 15.01 -3.08
C GLY A 27 -3.43 15.76 -3.86
N LYS A 28 -2.15 15.50 -3.62
CA LYS A 28 -1.05 16.09 -4.40
C LYS A 28 -0.91 15.34 -5.72
N GLU A 29 -0.92 16.07 -6.80
CA GLU A 29 -0.72 15.50 -8.14
C GLU A 29 0.73 15.02 -8.31
N ALA A 30 0.90 13.82 -8.89
CA ALA A 30 2.21 13.36 -9.32
C ALA A 30 2.79 14.29 -10.41
N LYS A 31 4.08 14.60 -10.33
CA LYS A 31 4.71 15.54 -11.28
C LYS A 31 4.76 14.99 -12.70
N ASN A 32 5.09 13.72 -12.84
CA ASN A 32 5.44 13.11 -14.13
C ASN A 32 4.42 12.04 -14.59
N LEU A 33 3.49 11.65 -13.72
CA LEU A 33 2.56 10.55 -13.91
C LEU A 33 1.12 11.01 -13.75
N GLU A 34 0.24 10.48 -14.59
CA GLU A 34 -1.21 10.61 -14.46
C GLU A 34 -1.85 9.22 -14.51
N TRP A 35 -2.60 8.87 -13.49
CA TRP A 35 -3.40 7.66 -13.48
C TRP A 35 -4.73 7.88 -14.20
N THR A 36 -5.07 6.95 -15.07
CA THR A 36 -6.35 6.90 -15.78
C THR A 36 -6.99 5.54 -15.56
N SER A 37 -8.27 5.38 -15.85
CA SER A 37 -8.98 4.10 -15.67
C SER A 37 -9.16 3.34 -16.97
N ASP A 38 -9.36 4.04 -18.07
CA ASP A 38 -9.68 3.43 -19.37
C ASP A 38 -9.26 4.34 -20.53
N ASN A 39 -8.01 4.76 -20.51
CA ASN A 39 -7.45 5.60 -21.56
C ASN A 39 -6.82 4.71 -22.65
N PRO A 40 -7.31 4.71 -23.89
CA PRO A 40 -6.75 3.90 -24.97
C PRO A 40 -5.36 4.37 -25.42
N PHE A 41 -4.94 5.56 -25.02
CA PHE A 41 -3.62 6.14 -25.32
C PHE A 41 -2.67 6.10 -24.12
N ALA A 42 -2.99 5.33 -23.09
CA ALA A 42 -2.08 5.12 -21.97
C ALA A 42 -0.88 4.29 -22.41
N GLU A 43 0.28 4.59 -21.84
CA GLU A 43 1.55 3.88 -22.10
C GLU A 43 1.53 2.42 -21.60
N GLY A 44 0.58 2.08 -20.73
CA GLY A 44 0.37 0.74 -20.22
C GLY A 44 -0.69 0.68 -19.13
N THR A 45 -0.91 -0.51 -18.57
CA THR A 45 -1.94 -0.73 -17.54
C THR A 45 -1.34 -1.44 -16.33
N PHE A 46 -1.57 -0.87 -15.16
CA PHE A 46 -1.24 -1.48 -13.87
C PHE A 46 -2.45 -2.21 -13.30
N TYR A 47 -2.23 -3.42 -12.85
CA TYR A 47 -3.19 -4.29 -12.16
C TYR A 47 -2.75 -4.47 -10.72
N ILE A 48 -3.65 -4.27 -9.76
CA ILE A 48 -3.31 -4.21 -8.35
C ILE A 48 -3.82 -5.47 -7.64
N ASP A 49 -2.94 -6.17 -6.92
CA ASP A 49 -3.28 -7.30 -6.07
C ASP A 49 -4.23 -8.31 -6.74
N ASN A 50 -5.47 -8.41 -6.28
CA ASN A 50 -6.45 -9.38 -6.75
C ASN A 50 -6.92 -9.18 -8.21
N THR A 51 -6.55 -8.08 -8.86
CA THR A 51 -6.89 -7.84 -10.27
C THR A 51 -5.95 -8.53 -11.27
N ILE A 52 -5.08 -9.42 -10.78
CA ILE A 52 -4.18 -10.22 -11.62
C ILE A 52 -4.93 -10.97 -12.74
N ASN A 53 -6.10 -11.56 -12.43
CA ASN A 53 -6.88 -12.28 -13.44
C ASN A 53 -7.54 -11.32 -14.46
N ASP A 54 -7.84 -10.10 -14.05
CA ASP A 54 -8.34 -9.08 -14.97
C ASP A 54 -7.26 -8.76 -16.00
N GLY A 55 -6.00 -8.62 -15.58
CA GLY A 55 -4.88 -8.40 -16.49
C GLY A 55 -4.60 -9.56 -17.43
N ILE A 56 -4.75 -10.80 -16.97
CA ILE A 56 -4.58 -12.01 -17.80
C ILE A 56 -5.65 -12.04 -18.90
N ASN A 57 -6.88 -11.67 -18.59
CA ASN A 57 -8.02 -11.72 -19.51
C ASN A 57 -8.24 -10.42 -20.30
N ASP A 58 -7.50 -9.37 -20.00
CA ASP A 58 -7.66 -8.07 -20.64
C ASP A 58 -7.04 -8.07 -22.06
N GLY A 59 -7.85 -7.70 -23.04
CA GLY A 59 -7.44 -7.57 -24.45
C GLY A 59 -6.78 -6.22 -24.81
N ARG A 60 -6.55 -5.31 -23.84
CA ARG A 60 -5.88 -4.02 -24.07
C ARG A 60 -4.48 -4.24 -24.66
N LYS A 61 -4.15 -3.35 -25.59
CA LYS A 61 -2.78 -3.31 -26.15
C LYS A 61 -1.85 -2.54 -25.22
N GLY A 62 -0.55 -2.83 -25.34
CA GLY A 62 0.50 -2.19 -24.55
C GLY A 62 0.95 -3.02 -23.35
N PRO A 63 1.98 -2.55 -22.64
CA PRO A 63 2.56 -3.27 -21.52
C PRO A 63 1.58 -3.35 -20.35
N LYS A 64 1.57 -4.50 -19.69
CA LYS A 64 0.84 -4.75 -18.47
C LYS A 64 1.79 -4.90 -17.31
N TYR A 65 1.45 -4.32 -16.20
CA TYR A 65 2.23 -4.34 -14.97
C TYR A 65 1.37 -4.89 -13.84
N LEU A 66 1.93 -5.77 -13.03
CA LEU A 66 1.29 -6.23 -11.80
C LEU A 66 1.93 -5.51 -10.61
N TRP A 67 1.12 -4.98 -9.71
CA TRP A 67 1.61 -4.29 -8.52
C TRP A 67 0.97 -4.86 -7.25
N LEU A 68 1.78 -5.55 -6.45
CA LEU A 68 1.37 -6.13 -5.18
C LEU A 68 1.64 -5.13 -4.06
N LEU A 69 0.57 -4.58 -3.51
CA LEU A 69 0.61 -3.56 -2.47
C LEU A 69 0.33 -4.12 -1.08
N GLU A 70 -0.68 -4.99 -0.99
CA GLU A 70 -1.09 -5.53 0.28
C GLU A 70 -0.18 -6.66 0.75
N SER A 71 -0.03 -6.76 2.07
CA SER A 71 0.70 -7.86 2.70
C SER A 71 0.12 -9.22 2.28
N LYS A 72 0.98 -10.22 2.11
CA LYS A 72 0.59 -11.62 1.89
C LYS A 72 -0.34 -12.17 2.98
N TYR A 73 -0.31 -11.60 4.18
CA TYR A 73 -1.21 -11.97 5.28
C TYR A 73 -2.61 -11.38 5.13
N ILE A 74 -2.76 -10.31 4.37
CA ILE A 74 -4.06 -9.73 3.97
C ILE A 74 -4.57 -10.39 2.69
N LYS A 75 -3.69 -10.58 1.71
CA LYS A 75 -3.98 -11.21 0.41
C LYS A 75 -3.47 -12.64 0.39
N GLN A 76 -4.05 -13.48 1.27
CA GLN A 76 -3.64 -14.87 1.42
C GLN A 76 -3.81 -15.63 0.10
N GLY A 77 -2.82 -16.46 -0.21
CA GLY A 77 -2.80 -17.28 -1.42
C GLY A 77 -2.42 -16.57 -2.72
N LEU A 78 -2.32 -15.23 -2.74
CA LEU A 78 -1.98 -14.50 -3.97
C LEU A 78 -0.56 -14.80 -4.44
N VAL A 79 0.41 -14.76 -3.54
CA VAL A 79 1.82 -15.05 -3.88
C VAL A 79 1.98 -16.50 -4.31
N GLU A 80 1.35 -17.43 -3.62
CA GLU A 80 1.32 -18.86 -3.95
C GLU A 80 0.71 -19.10 -5.34
N SER A 81 -0.37 -18.40 -5.67
CA SER A 81 -1.01 -18.46 -6.98
C SER A 81 -0.10 -17.94 -8.09
N ILE A 82 0.63 -16.85 -7.85
CA ILE A 82 1.60 -16.31 -8.80
C ILE A 82 2.73 -17.32 -9.05
N ILE A 83 3.26 -17.94 -8.00
CA ILE A 83 4.33 -18.95 -8.13
C ILE A 83 3.83 -20.17 -8.89
N ALA A 84 2.63 -20.65 -8.57
CA ALA A 84 2.04 -21.84 -9.22
C ALA A 84 1.74 -21.60 -10.72
N ASN A 85 1.40 -20.36 -11.10
CA ASN A 85 1.08 -19.96 -12.47
C ASN A 85 2.16 -19.07 -13.09
N ARG A 86 3.41 -19.22 -12.65
CA ARG A 86 4.53 -18.34 -12.96
C ARG A 86 4.64 -18.02 -14.46
N GLN A 87 4.64 -19.03 -15.30
CA GLN A 87 4.82 -18.84 -16.74
C GLN A 87 3.73 -17.94 -17.33
N LEU A 88 2.47 -18.20 -17.01
CA LEU A 88 1.34 -17.38 -17.47
C LEU A 88 1.45 -15.93 -16.98
N VAL A 89 1.87 -15.74 -15.73
CA VAL A 89 2.04 -14.39 -15.15
C VAL A 89 3.20 -13.67 -15.83
N GLU A 90 4.33 -14.32 -16.03
CA GLU A 90 5.50 -13.74 -16.71
C GLU A 90 5.25 -13.47 -18.21
N ASP A 91 4.41 -14.26 -18.87
CA ASP A 91 4.01 -14.02 -20.25
C ASP A 91 3.01 -12.87 -20.39
N THR A 92 2.23 -12.63 -19.34
CA THR A 92 1.20 -11.56 -19.32
C THR A 92 1.77 -10.21 -18.91
N TYR A 93 2.62 -10.20 -17.88
CA TYR A 93 3.11 -8.96 -17.27
C TYR A 93 4.57 -8.70 -17.63
N GLU A 94 4.84 -7.47 -18.06
CA GLU A 94 6.20 -7.03 -18.38
C GLU A 94 7.04 -6.88 -17.11
N THR A 95 6.45 -6.34 -16.05
CA THR A 95 7.09 -6.19 -14.74
C THR A 95 6.09 -6.46 -13.63
N ILE A 96 6.58 -7.13 -12.57
CA ILE A 96 5.82 -7.43 -11.36
C ILE A 96 6.47 -6.69 -10.19
N PHE A 97 5.80 -5.66 -9.71
CA PHE A 97 6.23 -4.89 -8.56
C PHE A 97 5.75 -5.57 -7.28
N THR A 98 6.67 -5.88 -6.38
CA THR A 98 6.38 -6.66 -5.19
C THR A 98 7.36 -6.36 -4.06
N HIS A 99 6.96 -6.71 -2.86
CA HIS A 99 7.80 -6.71 -1.66
C HIS A 99 7.95 -8.12 -1.06
N ASP A 100 7.46 -9.19 -1.73
CA ASP A 100 7.64 -10.56 -1.25
C ASP A 100 8.94 -11.16 -1.78
N GLN A 101 9.84 -11.57 -0.87
CA GLN A 101 11.17 -12.08 -1.20
C GLN A 101 11.12 -13.33 -2.09
N ARG A 102 10.09 -14.18 -1.95
CA ARG A 102 9.94 -15.38 -2.77
C ARG A 102 9.71 -15.04 -4.24
N LEU A 103 8.96 -13.98 -4.51
CA LEU A 103 8.76 -13.47 -5.86
C LEU A 103 10.03 -12.78 -6.39
N LEU A 104 10.65 -11.93 -5.57
CA LEU A 104 11.87 -11.23 -5.94
C LEU A 104 13.01 -12.18 -6.35
N SER A 105 13.06 -13.37 -5.74
CA SER A 105 14.06 -14.40 -6.08
C SER A 105 13.79 -15.14 -7.40
N LEU A 106 12.63 -14.95 -8.05
CA LEU A 106 12.29 -15.64 -9.29
C LEU A 106 12.98 -15.05 -10.53
N GLY A 107 13.43 -13.80 -10.49
CA GLY A 107 14.17 -13.20 -11.60
C GLY A 107 13.88 -11.73 -11.84
N ASP A 108 14.44 -11.19 -12.91
CA ASP A 108 14.49 -9.75 -13.19
C ASP A 108 13.15 -9.09 -13.49
N LYS A 109 12.11 -9.85 -13.83
CA LYS A 109 10.75 -9.31 -13.99
C LYS A 109 10.13 -8.84 -12.68
N TYR A 110 10.63 -9.33 -11.55
CA TYR A 110 10.14 -9.00 -10.23
C TYR A 110 10.98 -7.87 -9.63
N LYS A 111 10.35 -6.72 -9.42
CA LYS A 111 11.02 -5.52 -8.91
C LYS A 111 10.51 -5.16 -7.53
N TRP A 112 11.44 -4.91 -6.62
CA TRP A 112 11.10 -4.48 -5.29
C TRP A 112 10.51 -3.07 -5.29
N VAL A 113 9.41 -2.92 -4.57
CA VAL A 113 8.80 -1.64 -4.22
C VAL A 113 8.28 -1.70 -2.79
N PRO A 114 8.29 -0.59 -2.04
CA PRO A 114 7.64 -0.56 -0.73
C PRO A 114 6.12 -0.77 -0.88
N ALA A 115 5.52 -1.36 0.15
CA ALA A 115 4.09 -1.69 0.12
C ALA A 115 3.19 -0.45 0.03
N GLN A 116 3.59 0.66 0.63
CA GLN A 116 2.83 1.91 0.61
C GLN A 116 3.76 3.12 0.72
N GLY A 117 3.22 4.32 0.46
CA GLY A 117 3.87 5.59 0.77
C GLY A 117 3.53 6.07 2.18
N PHE A 118 3.83 7.30 2.50
CA PHE A 118 3.53 7.94 3.80
C PHE A 118 2.21 8.73 3.76
N TRP A 119 1.64 8.93 4.96
CA TRP A 119 0.35 9.60 5.13
C TRP A 119 0.48 11.05 5.62
N ILE A 120 1.65 11.45 6.12
CA ILE A 120 1.90 12.82 6.57
C ILE A 120 1.89 13.77 5.35
N LYS A 121 1.00 14.77 5.41
CA LYS A 121 0.78 15.71 4.30
C LYS A 121 1.96 16.63 4.07
N GLU A 122 2.55 17.11 5.18
CA GLU A 122 3.67 18.04 5.17
C GLU A 122 4.81 17.53 6.05
N PRO A 123 5.72 16.70 5.48
CA PRO A 123 6.88 16.22 6.24
C PRO A 123 7.74 17.41 6.71
N LYS A 124 7.80 17.62 8.01
CA LYS A 124 8.63 18.64 8.68
C LYS A 124 8.93 18.19 10.11
N VAL A 125 9.82 18.89 10.76
CA VAL A 125 10.04 18.72 12.20
C VAL A 125 8.90 19.41 12.94
N TYR A 126 8.14 18.63 13.69
CA TYR A 126 7.04 19.09 14.53
C TYR A 126 7.52 19.30 15.96
N GLU A 127 7.00 20.31 16.64
CA GLU A 127 7.19 20.46 18.07
C GLU A 127 6.47 19.33 18.82
N LYS A 128 7.18 18.67 19.72
CA LYS A 128 6.70 17.50 20.44
C LYS A 128 6.26 17.89 21.87
N SER A 129 4.97 17.82 22.11
CA SER A 129 4.35 18.18 23.40
C SER A 129 3.81 16.99 24.18
N LYS A 130 3.71 15.81 23.52
CA LYS A 130 3.18 14.58 24.08
C LYS A 130 4.19 13.45 23.99
N MET A 131 4.04 12.42 24.86
CA MET A 131 5.04 11.38 24.97
C MET A 131 4.89 10.29 23.93
N ILE A 132 3.76 9.57 23.94
CA ILE A 132 3.61 8.36 23.12
C ILE A 132 2.17 8.20 22.63
N SER A 133 2.05 7.82 21.38
CA SER A 133 0.76 7.46 20.76
C SER A 133 0.78 6.06 20.16
N MET A 134 -0.40 5.55 19.86
CA MET A 134 -0.60 4.36 19.07
C MET A 134 -1.81 4.56 18.15
N ILE A 135 -1.62 4.35 16.84
CA ILE A 135 -2.72 4.33 15.89
C ILE A 135 -3.06 2.88 15.55
N ALA A 136 -4.23 2.45 15.97
CA ALA A 136 -4.72 1.09 15.79
C ALA A 136 -6.14 1.08 15.20
N SER A 137 -6.58 -0.09 14.75
CA SER A 137 -7.98 -0.34 14.40
C SER A 137 -8.44 -1.65 15.03
N ASN A 138 -9.74 -1.80 15.20
CA ASN A 138 -10.36 -3.04 15.71
C ASN A 138 -10.40 -4.18 14.68
N LYS A 139 -9.65 -4.09 13.58
CA LYS A 139 -9.51 -5.16 12.58
C LYS A 139 -8.78 -6.37 13.18
N ASN A 140 -9.20 -7.58 12.75
CA ASN A 140 -8.64 -8.85 13.19
C ASN A 140 -8.42 -9.82 12.01
N MET A 141 -7.88 -9.32 10.90
CA MET A 141 -7.76 -10.08 9.65
C MET A 141 -6.44 -10.86 9.54
N CYS A 142 -5.42 -10.46 10.27
CA CYS A 142 -4.08 -11.04 10.18
C CYS A 142 -3.38 -11.01 11.54
N GLU A 143 -2.21 -11.65 11.62
CA GLU A 143 -1.40 -11.72 12.85
C GLU A 143 -1.04 -10.33 13.37
N GLY A 144 -0.59 -9.42 12.52
CA GLY A 144 -0.25 -8.06 12.94
C GLY A 144 -1.46 -7.27 13.48
N HIS A 145 -2.69 -7.56 12.99
CA HIS A 145 -3.89 -6.98 13.59
C HIS A 145 -4.12 -7.51 15.01
N ARG A 146 -4.00 -8.84 15.22
CA ARG A 146 -4.16 -9.46 16.54
C ARG A 146 -3.10 -8.97 17.52
N LEU A 147 -1.86 -8.96 17.10
CA LEU A 147 -0.75 -8.44 17.90
C LEU A 147 -1.00 -6.97 18.32
N ARG A 148 -1.53 -6.17 17.42
CA ARG A 148 -1.86 -4.77 17.70
C ARG A 148 -2.95 -4.65 18.76
N LEU A 149 -3.99 -5.48 18.71
CA LEU A 149 -5.05 -5.53 19.73
C LEU A 149 -4.51 -6.03 21.09
N GLU A 150 -3.63 -7.02 21.11
CA GLU A 150 -2.95 -7.47 22.33
C GLU A 150 -2.12 -6.35 22.98
N TRP A 151 -1.45 -5.54 22.16
CA TRP A 151 -0.72 -4.38 22.68
C TRP A 151 -1.65 -3.29 23.19
N VAL A 152 -2.78 -3.05 22.52
CA VAL A 152 -3.82 -2.14 23.04
C VAL A 152 -4.30 -2.57 24.42
N GLU A 153 -4.53 -3.87 24.65
CA GLU A 153 -4.91 -4.41 25.96
C GLU A 153 -3.81 -4.23 27.02
N LYS A 154 -2.54 -4.33 26.62
CA LYS A 154 -1.39 -4.25 27.57
C LYS A 154 -1.00 -2.83 27.95
N ILE A 155 -1.05 -1.91 27.00
CA ILE A 155 -0.51 -0.54 27.20
C ILE A 155 -1.48 0.57 26.80
N GLY A 156 -2.72 0.26 26.44
CA GLY A 156 -3.67 1.25 25.92
C GLY A 156 -4.01 2.37 26.90
N ASP A 157 -3.87 2.13 28.19
CA ASP A 157 -4.01 3.13 29.26
C ASP A 157 -2.73 3.98 29.49
N GLN A 158 -1.62 3.60 28.88
CA GLN A 158 -0.30 4.26 29.01
C GLN A 158 0.05 5.10 27.78
N VAL A 159 -0.76 5.04 26.72
CA VAL A 159 -0.54 5.72 25.45
C VAL A 159 -1.80 6.44 25.00
N ASP A 160 -1.66 7.49 24.23
CA ASP A 160 -2.79 8.10 23.55
C ASP A 160 -3.18 7.21 22.35
N LEU A 161 -4.31 6.51 22.48
CA LEU A 161 -4.78 5.52 21.51
C LEU A 161 -5.75 6.15 20.52
N TYR A 162 -5.44 6.00 19.23
CA TYR A 162 -6.19 6.53 18.09
C TYR A 162 -6.59 5.47 17.08
N GLY A 163 -7.58 5.80 16.25
CA GLY A 163 -7.99 5.05 15.08
C GLY A 163 -9.34 4.36 15.25
N ARG A 164 -9.75 3.64 14.22
CA ARG A 164 -11.09 3.08 14.09
C ARG A 164 -11.42 2.09 15.21
N GLY A 165 -12.48 2.38 15.94
CA GLY A 165 -12.92 1.58 17.09
C GLY A 165 -12.28 2.01 18.42
N PHE A 166 -11.51 3.11 18.41
CA PHE A 166 -10.91 3.81 19.54
C PHE A 166 -11.22 5.31 19.40
N ASN A 167 -10.28 6.20 19.69
CA ASN A 167 -10.44 7.63 19.36
C ASN A 167 -10.26 7.80 17.86
N GLU A 168 -11.35 7.94 17.12
CA GLU A 168 -11.29 8.09 15.68
C GLU A 168 -10.68 9.43 15.29
N ILE A 169 -9.79 9.40 14.31
CA ILE A 169 -9.11 10.57 13.73
C ILE A 169 -9.38 10.62 12.23
N VAL A 170 -9.42 11.81 11.69
CA VAL A 170 -9.57 12.03 10.25
C VAL A 170 -8.22 11.87 9.57
N ASP A 171 -7.21 12.52 10.11
CA ASP A 171 -5.84 12.49 9.61
C ASP A 171 -4.90 11.81 10.61
N LYS A 172 -3.98 10.98 10.15
CA LYS A 172 -2.97 10.35 11.01
C LYS A 172 -2.05 11.35 11.70
N GLU A 173 -1.88 12.53 11.13
CA GLU A 173 -1.13 13.63 11.74
C GLU A 173 -1.60 13.97 13.15
N GLU A 174 -2.89 13.83 13.43
CA GLU A 174 -3.47 14.05 14.75
C GLU A 174 -2.91 13.11 15.83
N GLY A 175 -2.56 11.90 15.43
CA GLY A 175 -1.97 10.90 16.32
C GLY A 175 -0.45 10.79 16.24
N LEU A 176 0.24 11.60 15.42
CA LEU A 176 1.68 11.48 15.19
C LEU A 176 2.46 12.78 15.44
N CYS A 177 1.97 13.91 14.95
CA CYS A 177 2.79 15.11 14.87
C CYS A 177 3.22 15.67 16.23
N ASP A 178 2.37 15.64 17.24
CA ASP A 178 2.65 16.15 18.57
C ASP A 178 3.44 15.16 19.46
N TYR A 179 3.63 13.91 19.02
CA TYR A 179 4.17 12.84 19.84
C TYR A 179 5.66 12.62 19.63
N MET A 180 6.41 12.39 20.72
CA MET A 180 7.81 12.01 20.67
C MET A 180 8.00 10.60 20.11
N PHE A 181 7.08 9.69 20.45
CA PHE A 181 7.10 8.29 20.03
C PHE A 181 5.73 7.85 19.51
N SER A 182 5.72 6.90 18.59
CA SER A 182 4.52 6.20 18.18
C SER A 182 4.77 4.70 18.09
N VAL A 183 3.81 3.91 18.60
CA VAL A 183 3.88 2.44 18.51
C VAL A 183 3.42 2.02 17.12
N ALA A 184 4.34 1.52 16.30
CA ALA A 184 4.07 1.03 14.95
C ALA A 184 4.18 -0.50 14.88
N ILE A 185 3.08 -1.17 14.53
CA ILE A 185 3.02 -2.62 14.35
C ILE A 185 2.53 -2.92 12.95
N GLU A 186 3.35 -3.60 12.14
CA GLU A 186 3.01 -3.96 10.78
C GLU A 186 1.96 -5.09 10.69
N ASN A 187 1.33 -5.24 9.52
CA ASN A 187 0.37 -6.32 9.28
C ASN A 187 1.02 -7.70 9.23
N GLY A 188 2.33 -7.76 9.05
CA GLY A 188 3.13 -8.98 9.08
C GLY A 188 4.60 -8.68 9.17
N GLN A 189 5.39 -9.67 9.59
CA GLN A 189 6.83 -9.57 9.72
C GLN A 189 7.50 -10.47 8.68
N TYR A 190 8.19 -9.88 7.71
CA TYR A 190 9.08 -10.58 6.76
C TYR A 190 10.05 -9.58 6.12
N GLU A 191 11.16 -10.10 5.62
CA GLU A 191 12.15 -9.29 4.93
C GLU A 191 11.51 -8.45 3.82
N THR A 192 12.07 -7.32 3.52
CA THR A 192 11.64 -6.44 2.41
C THR A 192 10.22 -5.84 2.54
N TYR A 193 9.50 -6.08 3.64
CA TYR A 193 8.18 -5.53 3.88
C TYR A 193 8.19 -4.47 4.99
N PHE A 194 7.75 -3.30 4.63
CA PHE A 194 7.35 -2.23 5.56
C PHE A 194 6.30 -1.35 4.88
N THR A 195 5.57 -0.62 5.66
CA THR A 195 4.54 0.30 5.17
C THR A 195 4.80 1.72 5.68
N GLU A 196 3.85 2.60 5.44
CA GLU A 196 3.86 3.97 5.93
C GLU A 196 4.09 4.10 7.44
N LYS A 197 3.77 3.07 8.22
CA LYS A 197 3.86 3.11 9.70
C LYS A 197 5.27 3.36 10.24
N ILE A 198 6.29 3.02 9.46
CA ILE A 198 7.68 3.29 9.83
C ILE A 198 8.18 4.59 9.20
N LEU A 199 7.45 5.13 8.23
CA LEU A 199 7.83 6.33 7.50
C LEU A 199 7.13 7.58 8.03
N ASP A 200 5.94 7.41 8.61
CA ASP A 200 5.14 8.45 9.23
C ASP A 200 5.70 8.79 10.61
#